data_33a0a50b130a10ff96943bdcf3af96cd
#
_entry.id   33a0a50b130a10ff96943bdcf3af96cd
#
_cell.length_a   1.000
_cell.length_b   1.000
_cell.length_c   1.000
_cell.angle_alpha   90.00
_cell.angle_beta   90.00
_cell.angle_gamma   90.00
#
_symmetry.space_group_name_H-M   'P 1'
#
loop_
_entity.id
_entity.type
_entity.pdbx_description
1 polymer ?
#
loop_
_entity_poly.entity_id
_entity_poly.type
_entity_poly.pdbx_seq_one_letter_code
_entity_poly.pdbx_strand_id
1 'polypeptide(L)'
;MPAIDAQISAPPAERRGSSRPSSEYAQLSRLIREAGLLDRRPGYYTWKIAVTLACLAAGWTAFGWLGNTWWQLLVAVFLAGVFTQIGFLGHDAGHRQIFGTPRASYVLGVLLGNLGIGLSYGWWVEKHHRHHTHPNQEGADPDVAIGALAFSPAQAATSRGLARLIFRYQAFLFFPLLLLEGIALHVASARALTGPQSRHRPAEAGLLAVHVAAYLGAIFLVLSPVRALLFIAVQQGLFGLYLGCSFAPNHKGMPMLDAGARLDFLHRQVLTSRNVRGGILTDFALGGLNYQIEHHLFPSMPRPNLRRSQPIISGFCRQRQLPYSEASLAGSYAQALSHLNAVGQAARREPAR
;
A
#
# COMPACT_ATOMS: atom_id res chain seq x y z
N MET A 1 -17.58 -4.34 27.11
CA MET A 1 -17.32 -3.00 26.56
C MET A 1 -18.27 -2.80 25.39
N PRO A 2 -19.10 -1.74 25.36
CA PRO A 2 -20.10 -1.57 24.32
C PRO A 2 -19.45 -1.23 22.96
N ALA A 3 -20.00 -1.81 21.90
CA ALA A 3 -19.65 -1.50 20.53
C ALA A 3 -19.98 -0.03 20.25
N ILE A 4 -18.99 0.72 19.75
CA ILE A 4 -19.15 2.10 19.34
C ILE A 4 -19.73 2.09 17.93
N ASP A 5 -21.05 2.23 17.83
CA ASP A 5 -21.73 2.65 16.59
C ASP A 5 -21.39 4.14 16.37
N ALA A 6 -20.29 4.41 15.72
CA ALA A 6 -19.92 5.76 15.32
C ALA A 6 -20.42 6.04 13.89
N GLN A 7 -21.75 6.19 13.75
CA GLN A 7 -22.28 7.01 12.68
C GLN A 7 -22.06 8.47 13.08
N ILE A 8 -20.99 9.08 12.58
CA ILE A 8 -20.71 10.50 12.79
C ILE A 8 -21.49 11.30 11.76
N SER A 9 -22.61 11.87 12.19
CA SER A 9 -23.32 12.93 11.48
C SER A 9 -22.43 14.17 11.40
N ALA A 10 -22.26 14.76 10.24
CA ALA A 10 -21.49 15.99 10.05
C ALA A 10 -22.11 17.15 10.83
N PRO A 11 -21.34 17.99 11.54
CA PRO A 11 -21.85 19.17 12.19
C PRO A 11 -22.33 20.22 11.15
N PRO A 12 -23.32 21.05 11.48
CA PRO A 12 -23.89 22.04 10.58
C PRO A 12 -22.87 23.11 10.19
N ALA A 13 -22.84 23.47 8.90
CA ALA A 13 -21.98 24.48 8.34
C ALA A 13 -22.35 25.88 8.80
N GLU A 14 -21.59 26.50 9.69
CA GLU A 14 -21.69 27.94 9.99
C GLU A 14 -21.12 28.78 8.84
N ARG A 15 -21.99 29.65 8.29
CA ARG A 15 -21.59 30.68 7.33
C ARG A 15 -20.92 31.83 8.07
N ARG A 16 -19.63 31.99 7.90
CA ARG A 16 -18.92 33.26 8.26
C ARG A 16 -18.38 33.90 7.00
N GLY A 17 -18.78 35.17 6.81
CA GLY A 17 -18.38 35.99 5.69
C GLY A 17 -16.99 36.61 5.84
N SER A 18 -16.44 37.03 4.70
CA SER A 18 -15.34 37.97 4.42
C SER A 18 -13.91 37.55 4.78
N SER A 19 -13.06 37.61 3.77
CA SER A 19 -11.64 37.20 3.66
C SER A 19 -11.50 35.68 3.88
N ARG A 20 -11.36 34.90 2.80
CA ARG A 20 -11.08 33.46 2.88
C ARG A 20 -9.82 33.24 3.68
N PRO A 21 -9.89 32.74 4.91
CA PRO A 21 -8.70 32.30 5.60
C PRO A 21 -8.04 31.25 4.70
N SER A 22 -6.72 31.31 4.54
CA SER A 22 -6.01 30.23 3.88
C SER A 22 -6.46 28.93 4.50
N SER A 23 -6.86 27.92 3.68
CA SER A 23 -7.35 26.64 4.20
C SER A 23 -6.38 26.10 5.23
N GLU A 24 -6.84 25.36 6.24
CA GLU A 24 -5.97 24.77 7.27
C GLU A 24 -4.84 23.95 6.64
N TYR A 25 -5.14 23.23 5.56
CA TYR A 25 -4.12 22.53 4.78
C TYR A 25 -3.08 23.50 4.17
N ALA A 26 -3.48 24.67 3.70
CA ALA A 26 -2.52 25.66 3.16
C ALA A 26 -1.59 26.20 4.26
N GLN A 27 -2.08 26.36 5.49
CA GLN A 27 -1.26 26.76 6.64
C GLN A 27 -0.26 25.66 6.99
N LEU A 28 -0.70 24.41 7.10
CA LEU A 28 0.16 23.25 7.34
C LEU A 28 1.21 23.11 6.22
N SER A 29 0.79 23.25 4.97
CA SER A 29 1.68 23.17 3.80
C SER A 29 2.77 24.23 3.81
N ARG A 30 2.47 25.42 4.34
CA ARG A 30 3.48 26.49 4.53
C ARG A 30 4.52 26.08 5.56
N LEU A 31 4.09 25.59 6.74
CA LEU A 31 5.00 25.12 7.79
C LEU A 31 5.95 24.01 7.29
N ILE A 32 5.43 23.07 6.53
CA ILE A 32 6.22 21.97 5.97
C ILE A 32 7.23 22.47 4.92
N ARG A 33 6.86 23.45 4.10
CA ARG A 33 7.78 24.07 3.12
C ARG A 33 8.87 24.91 3.81
N GLU A 34 8.50 25.71 4.78
CA GLU A 34 9.46 26.54 5.56
C GLU A 34 10.47 25.65 6.31
N ALA A 35 10.06 24.45 6.75
CA ALA A 35 10.94 23.47 7.34
C ALA A 35 11.84 22.71 6.31
N GLY A 36 11.73 22.99 5.00
CA GLY A 36 12.51 22.34 3.94
C GLY A 36 12.23 20.84 3.80
N LEU A 37 11.05 20.36 4.24
CA LEU A 37 10.74 18.93 4.28
C LEU A 37 10.22 18.37 2.94
N LEU A 38 9.90 19.25 1.99
CA LEU A 38 9.58 18.87 0.61
C LEU A 38 10.83 18.82 -0.29
N ASP A 39 11.99 19.19 0.23
CA ASP A 39 13.24 19.20 -0.51
C ASP A 39 13.70 17.78 -0.81
N ARG A 40 14.18 17.57 -2.03
CA ARG A 40 14.63 16.26 -2.50
C ARG A 40 15.82 15.74 -1.74
N ARG A 41 15.96 14.42 -1.70
CA ARG A 41 17.04 13.70 -1.00
C ARG A 41 17.80 12.79 -1.96
N PRO A 42 18.52 13.34 -2.97
CA PRO A 42 19.15 12.53 -4.00
C PRO A 42 20.16 11.52 -3.44
N GLY A 43 21.01 11.92 -2.48
CA GLY A 43 21.98 11.01 -1.87
C GLY A 43 21.32 9.79 -1.19
N TYR A 44 20.19 9.99 -0.48
CA TYR A 44 19.43 8.89 0.10
C TYR A 44 18.92 7.93 -0.96
N TYR A 45 18.32 8.45 -2.03
CA TYR A 45 17.73 7.59 -3.07
C TYR A 45 18.79 6.90 -3.92
N THR A 46 19.90 7.56 -4.25
CA THR A 46 21.04 6.93 -4.95
C THR A 46 21.56 5.74 -4.16
N TRP A 47 21.82 5.94 -2.86
CA TRP A 47 22.27 4.85 -1.98
C TRP A 47 21.21 3.74 -1.87
N LYS A 48 19.94 4.09 -1.63
CA LYS A 48 18.86 3.11 -1.46
C LYS A 48 18.64 2.27 -2.72
N ILE A 49 18.65 2.88 -3.89
CA ILE A 49 18.53 2.18 -5.18
C ILE A 49 19.75 1.26 -5.38
N ALA A 50 20.97 1.79 -5.19
CA ALA A 50 22.19 1.00 -5.38
C ALA A 50 22.23 -0.23 -4.49
N VAL A 51 21.94 -0.09 -3.18
CA VAL A 51 21.90 -1.21 -2.24
C VAL A 51 20.79 -2.20 -2.61
N THR A 52 19.60 -1.74 -2.97
CA THR A 52 18.48 -2.63 -3.32
C THR A 52 18.80 -3.43 -4.59
N LEU A 53 19.41 -2.80 -5.61
CA LEU A 53 19.83 -3.49 -6.83
C LEU A 53 21.02 -4.44 -6.57
N ALA A 54 21.95 -4.07 -5.71
CA ALA A 54 23.04 -4.97 -5.29
C ALA A 54 22.48 -6.21 -4.56
N CYS A 55 21.49 -6.05 -3.68
CA CYS A 55 20.82 -7.17 -3.02
C CYS A 55 20.08 -8.05 -4.05
N LEU A 56 19.41 -7.44 -5.05
CA LEU A 56 18.76 -8.19 -6.12
C LEU A 56 19.78 -9.02 -6.91
N ALA A 57 20.90 -8.42 -7.32
CA ALA A 57 21.96 -9.10 -8.04
C ALA A 57 22.58 -10.22 -7.19
N ALA A 58 22.87 -9.96 -5.91
CA ALA A 58 23.38 -10.96 -4.98
C ALA A 58 22.43 -12.14 -4.81
N GLY A 59 21.12 -11.89 -4.70
CA GLY A 59 20.10 -12.95 -4.61
C GLY A 59 20.06 -13.83 -5.85
N TRP A 60 20.06 -13.25 -7.06
CA TRP A 60 20.09 -14.02 -8.30
C TRP A 60 21.44 -14.72 -8.56
N THR A 61 22.55 -14.12 -8.14
CA THR A 61 23.87 -14.78 -8.17
C THR A 61 23.90 -15.99 -7.24
N ALA A 62 23.41 -15.85 -6.01
CA ALA A 62 23.28 -16.98 -5.07
C ALA A 62 22.35 -18.07 -5.62
N PHE A 63 21.25 -17.66 -6.28
CA PHE A 63 20.34 -18.57 -6.96
C PHE A 63 21.06 -19.44 -7.99
N GLY A 64 21.83 -18.83 -8.90
CA GLY A 64 22.59 -19.55 -9.91
C GLY A 64 23.70 -20.43 -9.31
N TRP A 65 24.41 -19.92 -8.30
CA TRP A 65 25.52 -20.64 -7.65
C TRP A 65 25.07 -21.86 -6.84
N LEU A 66 23.96 -21.76 -6.11
CA LEU A 66 23.42 -22.87 -5.31
C LEU A 66 22.81 -23.99 -6.17
N GLY A 67 22.44 -23.69 -7.41
CA GLY A 67 21.88 -24.68 -8.34
C GLY A 67 20.63 -25.36 -7.78
N ASN A 68 20.40 -26.63 -8.16
CA ASN A 68 19.18 -27.38 -7.80
C ASN A 68 19.26 -27.97 -6.39
N THR A 69 19.24 -27.13 -5.36
CA THR A 69 19.31 -27.53 -3.94
C THR A 69 18.13 -26.99 -3.13
N TRP A 70 17.88 -27.50 -1.92
CA TRP A 70 16.84 -27.00 -1.02
C TRP A 70 17.18 -25.62 -0.38
N TRP A 71 18.46 -25.22 -0.38
CA TRP A 71 18.89 -23.89 0.07
C TRP A 71 18.24 -22.75 -0.74
N GLN A 72 17.72 -23.07 -1.91
CA GLN A 72 16.95 -22.12 -2.74
C GLN A 72 15.73 -21.56 -2.05
N LEU A 73 15.15 -22.24 -1.07
CA LEU A 73 14.04 -21.69 -0.29
C LEU A 73 14.47 -20.48 0.56
N LEU A 74 15.73 -20.45 1.05
CA LEU A 74 16.28 -19.25 1.71
C LEU A 74 16.49 -18.11 0.72
N VAL A 75 16.92 -18.41 -0.51
CA VAL A 75 17.00 -17.41 -1.58
C VAL A 75 15.62 -16.86 -1.92
N ALA A 76 14.59 -17.71 -1.97
CA ALA A 76 13.22 -17.30 -2.20
C ALA A 76 12.71 -16.31 -1.11
N VAL A 77 12.99 -16.61 0.17
CA VAL A 77 12.68 -15.71 1.31
C VAL A 77 13.41 -14.38 1.16
N PHE A 78 14.71 -14.41 0.86
CA PHE A 78 15.53 -13.20 0.66
C PHE A 78 15.00 -12.35 -0.50
N LEU A 79 14.75 -12.97 -1.66
CA LEU A 79 14.22 -12.25 -2.84
C LEU A 79 12.80 -11.72 -2.62
N ALA A 80 11.96 -12.37 -1.82
CA ALA A 80 10.66 -11.81 -1.43
C ALA A 80 10.82 -10.46 -0.70
N GLY A 81 11.78 -10.39 0.23
CA GLY A 81 12.12 -9.14 0.92
C GLY A 81 12.67 -8.08 -0.04
N VAL A 82 13.57 -8.46 -0.94
CA VAL A 82 14.16 -7.54 -1.94
C VAL A 82 13.08 -7.02 -2.90
N PHE A 83 12.18 -7.87 -3.38
CA PHE A 83 11.07 -7.47 -4.25
C PHE A 83 10.17 -6.44 -3.55
N THR A 84 9.89 -6.62 -2.26
CA THR A 84 9.13 -5.64 -1.48
C THR A 84 9.87 -4.30 -1.36
N GLN A 85 11.20 -4.31 -1.15
CA GLN A 85 11.99 -3.07 -1.12
C GLN A 85 12.02 -2.37 -2.48
N ILE A 86 12.00 -3.12 -3.60
CA ILE A 86 11.82 -2.58 -4.95
C ILE A 86 10.41 -1.98 -5.09
N GLY A 87 9.39 -2.66 -4.58
CA GLY A 87 8.02 -2.14 -4.55
C GLY A 87 7.93 -0.78 -3.84
N PHE A 88 8.60 -0.62 -2.69
CA PHE A 88 8.67 0.67 -2.00
C PHE A 88 9.41 1.76 -2.79
N LEU A 89 10.46 1.43 -3.55
CA LEU A 89 11.09 2.38 -4.46
C LEU A 89 10.19 2.75 -5.64
N GLY A 90 9.44 1.79 -6.16
CA GLY A 90 8.41 2.03 -7.18
C GLY A 90 7.31 2.97 -6.65
N HIS A 91 6.87 2.78 -5.41
CA HIS A 91 5.93 3.64 -4.71
C HIS A 91 6.46 5.09 -4.61
N ASP A 92 7.71 5.27 -4.17
CA ASP A 92 8.33 6.59 -4.06
C ASP A 92 8.49 7.27 -5.45
N ALA A 93 8.78 6.48 -6.49
CA ALA A 93 8.80 6.97 -7.87
C ALA A 93 7.41 7.42 -8.33
N GLY A 94 6.33 6.68 -7.97
CA GLY A 94 4.94 7.02 -8.27
C GLY A 94 4.52 8.37 -7.69
N HIS A 95 4.99 8.66 -6.49
CA HIS A 95 4.76 9.93 -5.81
C HIS A 95 5.78 11.03 -6.16
N ARG A 96 6.68 10.80 -7.12
CA ARG A 96 7.72 11.75 -7.53
C ARG A 96 8.62 12.21 -6.39
N GLN A 97 8.85 11.37 -5.41
CA GLN A 97 9.74 11.66 -4.28
C GLN A 97 11.22 11.65 -4.69
N ILE A 98 11.57 10.88 -5.74
CA ILE A 98 12.95 10.63 -6.17
C ILE A 98 13.42 11.71 -7.14
N PHE A 99 12.69 11.92 -8.24
CA PHE A 99 13.08 12.84 -9.32
C PHE A 99 12.16 14.04 -9.44
N GLY A 100 12.71 15.15 -10.01
CA GLY A 100 11.98 16.39 -10.29
C GLY A 100 11.00 16.27 -11.46
N THR A 101 11.28 15.39 -12.39
CA THR A 101 10.52 15.30 -13.63
C THR A 101 9.61 14.06 -13.63
N PRO A 102 8.39 14.20 -14.17
CA PRO A 102 7.47 13.06 -14.32
C PRO A 102 8.07 11.94 -15.18
N ARG A 103 8.84 12.30 -16.22
CA ARG A 103 9.45 11.34 -17.14
C ARG A 103 10.48 10.45 -16.44
N ALA A 104 11.40 11.04 -15.65
CA ALA A 104 12.41 10.26 -14.92
C ALA A 104 11.77 9.36 -13.86
N SER A 105 10.75 9.85 -13.15
CA SER A 105 9.98 9.04 -12.19
C SER A 105 9.26 7.89 -12.88
N TYR A 106 8.65 8.13 -14.04
CA TYR A 106 7.98 7.08 -14.82
C TYR A 106 8.96 6.02 -15.30
N VAL A 107 10.09 6.42 -15.90
CA VAL A 107 11.10 5.47 -16.40
C VAL A 107 11.62 4.59 -15.26
N LEU A 108 12.01 5.18 -14.14
CA LEU A 108 12.46 4.40 -12.97
C LEU A 108 11.34 3.47 -12.46
N GLY A 109 10.11 4.00 -12.35
CA GLY A 109 8.98 3.21 -11.88
C GLY A 109 8.65 2.01 -12.75
N VAL A 110 8.70 2.17 -14.08
CA VAL A 110 8.48 1.07 -15.04
C VAL A 110 9.63 0.05 -14.98
N LEU A 111 10.88 0.52 -14.85
CA LEU A 111 12.02 -0.41 -14.68
C LEU A 111 11.92 -1.20 -13.39
N LEU A 112 11.57 -0.57 -12.27
CA LEU A 112 11.44 -1.24 -10.97
C LEU A 112 10.18 -2.11 -10.92
N GLY A 113 9.04 -1.60 -11.38
CA GLY A 113 7.75 -2.29 -11.35
C GLY A 113 7.66 -3.40 -12.40
N ASN A 114 7.66 -3.02 -13.68
CA ASN A 114 7.39 -3.98 -14.74
C ASN A 114 8.55 -4.97 -14.95
N LEU A 115 9.79 -4.49 -15.04
CA LEU A 115 10.95 -5.34 -15.26
C LEU A 115 11.50 -5.95 -13.96
N GLY A 116 11.54 -5.18 -12.87
CA GLY A 116 12.17 -5.62 -11.61
C GLY A 116 11.34 -6.63 -10.85
N ILE A 117 10.04 -6.39 -10.66
CA ILE A 117 9.15 -7.22 -9.83
C ILE A 117 7.88 -7.71 -10.54
N GLY A 118 7.75 -7.48 -11.85
CA GLY A 118 6.63 -8.02 -12.64
C GLY A 118 5.26 -7.39 -12.34
N LEU A 119 5.20 -6.14 -11.90
CA LEU A 119 3.95 -5.42 -11.64
C LEU A 119 3.80 -4.23 -12.59
N SER A 120 2.62 -4.05 -13.20
CA SER A 120 2.35 -2.89 -14.05
C SER A 120 2.37 -1.60 -13.24
N TYR A 121 3.38 -0.80 -13.46
CA TYR A 121 3.58 0.47 -12.78
C TYR A 121 2.47 1.48 -13.12
N GLY A 122 2.07 1.58 -14.38
CA GLY A 122 1.03 2.51 -14.82
C GLY A 122 -0.32 2.21 -14.18
N TRP A 123 -0.73 0.93 -14.16
CA TRP A 123 -1.94 0.49 -13.47
C TRP A 123 -1.87 0.79 -11.96
N TRP A 124 -0.73 0.46 -11.34
CA TRP A 124 -0.57 0.67 -9.92
C TRP A 124 -0.65 2.17 -9.55
N VAL A 125 0.03 3.05 -10.31
CA VAL A 125 0.01 4.50 -10.07
C VAL A 125 -1.42 5.04 -10.17
N GLU A 126 -2.19 4.64 -11.19
CA GLU A 126 -3.57 5.08 -11.35
C GLU A 126 -4.45 4.64 -10.16
N LYS A 127 -4.38 3.34 -9.81
CA LYS A 127 -5.09 2.77 -8.68
C LYS A 127 -4.74 3.51 -7.38
N HIS A 128 -3.45 3.74 -7.15
CA HIS A 128 -2.93 4.34 -5.92
C HIS A 128 -3.25 5.85 -5.82
N HIS A 129 -3.25 6.58 -6.92
CA HIS A 129 -3.72 7.97 -6.94
C HIS A 129 -5.20 8.08 -6.58
N ARG A 130 -6.05 7.17 -7.03
CA ARG A 130 -7.46 7.11 -6.65
C ARG A 130 -7.61 6.86 -5.15
N HIS A 131 -6.82 5.95 -4.59
CA HIS A 131 -6.75 5.71 -3.16
C HIS A 131 -6.38 6.98 -2.39
N HIS A 132 -5.30 7.69 -2.76
CA HIS A 132 -4.91 8.95 -2.11
C HIS A 132 -5.95 10.05 -2.21
N THR A 133 -6.74 10.07 -3.28
CA THR A 133 -7.82 11.07 -3.44
C THR A 133 -9.01 10.77 -2.52
N HIS A 134 -9.33 9.50 -2.30
CA HIS A 134 -10.52 9.05 -1.59
C HIS A 134 -10.25 7.89 -0.62
N PRO A 135 -9.26 7.98 0.28
CA PRO A 135 -8.91 6.85 1.14
C PRO A 135 -10.10 6.42 2.00
N ASN A 136 -10.31 5.12 2.11
CA ASN A 136 -11.40 4.47 2.82
C ASN A 136 -12.83 4.95 2.43
N GLN A 137 -13.03 5.52 1.24
CA GLN A 137 -14.37 5.94 0.77
C GLN A 137 -15.00 4.85 -0.10
N GLU A 138 -16.19 4.39 0.30
CA GLU A 138 -16.95 3.38 -0.47
C GLU A 138 -17.24 3.88 -1.89
N GLY A 139 -17.10 2.98 -2.87
CA GLY A 139 -17.32 3.26 -4.28
C GLY A 139 -16.26 4.12 -4.97
N ALA A 140 -15.35 4.76 -4.23
CA ALA A 140 -14.30 5.62 -4.78
C ALA A 140 -12.88 5.06 -4.57
N ASP A 141 -12.59 4.52 -3.38
CA ASP A 141 -11.29 3.90 -3.07
C ASP A 141 -11.22 2.48 -3.61
N PRO A 142 -10.31 2.18 -4.56
CA PRO A 142 -10.12 0.83 -5.07
C PRO A 142 -9.59 -0.17 -4.03
N ASP A 143 -8.97 0.30 -2.93
CA ASP A 143 -8.40 -0.56 -1.89
C ASP A 143 -9.44 -1.06 -0.87
N VAL A 144 -10.64 -0.51 -0.90
CA VAL A 144 -11.79 -0.99 -0.14
C VAL A 144 -12.94 -1.47 -1.02
N ALA A 145 -12.71 -1.60 -2.34
CA ALA A 145 -13.64 -2.27 -3.22
C ALA A 145 -13.80 -3.74 -2.80
N ILE A 146 -15.01 -4.26 -2.98
CA ILE A 146 -15.30 -5.66 -2.67
C ILE A 146 -14.41 -6.60 -3.50
N GLY A 147 -13.76 -7.53 -2.84
CA GLY A 147 -12.82 -8.47 -3.46
C GLY A 147 -12.70 -9.75 -2.63
N ALA A 148 -11.47 -10.13 -2.26
CA ALA A 148 -11.23 -11.23 -1.34
C ALA A 148 -11.68 -10.93 0.10
N LEU A 149 -11.84 -9.65 0.45
CA LEU A 149 -12.32 -9.17 1.75
C LEU A 149 -13.46 -8.17 1.54
N ALA A 150 -14.36 -8.07 2.53
CA ALA A 150 -15.34 -6.99 2.65
C ALA A 150 -14.87 -6.02 3.73
N PHE A 151 -15.07 -4.71 3.49
CA PHE A 151 -14.61 -3.65 4.37
C PHE A 151 -15.77 -2.90 5.04
N SER A 152 -17.01 -3.13 4.59
CA SER A 152 -18.20 -2.61 5.24
C SER A 152 -19.26 -3.71 5.48
N PRO A 153 -20.14 -3.52 6.48
CA PRO A 153 -21.23 -4.45 6.72
C PRO A 153 -22.16 -4.63 5.50
N ALA A 154 -22.37 -3.58 4.72
CA ALA A 154 -23.17 -3.62 3.50
C ALA A 154 -22.56 -4.55 2.45
N GLN A 155 -21.24 -4.45 2.22
CA GLN A 155 -20.51 -5.35 1.32
C GLN A 155 -20.61 -6.81 1.77
N ALA A 156 -20.46 -7.07 3.07
CA ALA A 156 -20.53 -8.41 3.62
C ALA A 156 -21.94 -9.02 3.55
N ALA A 157 -22.98 -8.22 3.81
CA ALA A 157 -24.38 -8.65 3.81
C ALA A 157 -24.89 -9.06 2.41
N THR A 158 -24.40 -8.43 1.34
CA THR A 158 -24.79 -8.72 -0.04
C THR A 158 -24.07 -9.93 -0.64
N SER A 159 -23.08 -10.50 0.06
CA SER A 159 -22.26 -11.61 -0.42
C SER A 159 -23.03 -12.93 -0.47
N ARG A 160 -22.66 -13.82 -1.40
CA ARG A 160 -23.25 -15.16 -1.58
C ARG A 160 -22.17 -16.22 -1.80
N GLY A 161 -22.51 -17.48 -1.61
CA GLY A 161 -21.64 -18.62 -1.88
C GLY A 161 -20.30 -18.57 -1.15
N LEU A 162 -19.21 -18.84 -1.87
CA LEU A 162 -17.86 -18.87 -1.31
C LEU A 162 -17.41 -17.51 -0.75
N ALA A 163 -17.78 -16.40 -1.40
CA ALA A 163 -17.45 -15.08 -0.90
C ALA A 163 -18.03 -14.82 0.50
N ARG A 164 -19.29 -15.23 0.73
CA ARG A 164 -19.92 -15.13 2.05
C ARG A 164 -19.18 -15.96 3.11
N LEU A 165 -18.73 -17.17 2.75
CA LEU A 165 -17.95 -18.01 3.67
C LEU A 165 -16.62 -17.34 4.02
N ILE A 166 -15.91 -16.82 3.03
CA ILE A 166 -14.65 -16.09 3.23
C ILE A 166 -14.87 -14.87 4.13
N PHE A 167 -15.87 -14.02 3.84
CA PHE A 167 -16.13 -12.80 4.62
C PHE A 167 -16.55 -13.14 6.06
N ARG A 168 -17.30 -14.20 6.26
CA ARG A 168 -17.67 -14.69 7.60
C ARG A 168 -16.47 -14.94 8.49
N TYR A 169 -15.35 -15.38 7.93
CA TYR A 169 -14.12 -15.75 8.63
C TYR A 169 -12.93 -14.87 8.25
N GLN A 170 -13.14 -13.74 7.58
CA GLN A 170 -12.09 -12.93 6.98
C GLN A 170 -11.02 -12.44 7.96
N ALA A 171 -11.34 -12.21 9.24
CA ALA A 171 -10.36 -11.86 10.24
C ALA A 171 -9.32 -12.98 10.47
N PHE A 172 -9.75 -14.25 10.43
CA PHE A 172 -8.84 -15.41 10.57
C PHE A 172 -8.11 -15.70 9.26
N LEU A 173 -8.76 -15.44 8.13
CA LEU A 173 -8.21 -15.67 6.80
C LEU A 173 -7.31 -14.54 6.32
N PHE A 174 -7.22 -13.43 7.04
CA PHE A 174 -6.51 -12.23 6.62
C PHE A 174 -5.05 -12.53 6.20
N PHE A 175 -4.23 -13.07 7.10
CA PHE A 175 -2.83 -13.39 6.77
C PHE A 175 -2.69 -14.53 5.74
N PRO A 176 -3.45 -15.63 5.79
CA PRO A 176 -3.47 -16.60 4.71
C PRO A 176 -3.79 -16.03 3.34
N LEU A 177 -4.76 -15.09 3.24
CA LEU A 177 -5.10 -14.45 1.97
C LEU A 177 -3.99 -13.52 1.47
N LEU A 178 -3.24 -12.88 2.37
CA LEU A 178 -2.08 -12.07 1.97
C LEU A 178 -0.97 -12.88 1.31
N LEU A 179 -0.86 -14.19 1.56
CA LEU A 179 0.06 -15.06 0.82
C LEU A 179 -0.30 -15.17 -0.67
N LEU A 180 -1.54 -14.87 -1.04
CA LEU A 180 -2.00 -14.86 -2.43
C LEU A 180 -1.89 -13.47 -3.08
N GLU A 181 -1.61 -12.43 -2.30
CA GLU A 181 -1.60 -11.04 -2.78
C GLU A 181 -0.56 -10.81 -3.87
N GLY A 182 0.64 -11.40 -3.77
CA GLY A 182 1.66 -11.30 -4.81
C GLY A 182 1.14 -11.77 -6.16
N ILE A 183 0.53 -12.95 -6.20
CA ILE A 183 -0.07 -13.50 -7.44
C ILE A 183 -1.27 -12.68 -7.88
N ALA A 184 -2.11 -12.21 -6.95
CA ALA A 184 -3.27 -11.37 -7.28
C ALA A 184 -2.83 -10.04 -7.95
N LEU A 185 -1.74 -9.43 -7.48
CA LEU A 185 -1.16 -8.22 -8.09
C LEU A 185 -0.61 -8.49 -9.51
N HIS A 186 0.04 -9.64 -9.75
CA HIS A 186 0.48 -10.03 -11.09
C HIS A 186 -0.70 -10.22 -12.04
N VAL A 187 -1.75 -10.92 -11.60
CA VAL A 187 -2.99 -11.11 -12.39
C VAL A 187 -3.66 -9.77 -12.68
N ALA A 188 -3.77 -8.88 -11.70
CA ALA A 188 -4.33 -7.54 -11.88
C ALA A 188 -3.50 -6.71 -12.86
N SER A 189 -2.16 -6.77 -12.76
CA SER A 189 -1.24 -6.12 -13.70
C SER A 189 -1.43 -6.60 -15.14
N ALA A 190 -1.52 -7.93 -15.34
CA ALA A 190 -1.76 -8.51 -16.67
C ALA A 190 -3.13 -8.09 -17.23
N ARG A 191 -4.18 -8.13 -16.43
CA ARG A 191 -5.52 -7.69 -16.82
C ARG A 191 -5.57 -6.21 -17.20
N ALA A 192 -4.86 -5.36 -16.48
CA ALA A 192 -4.82 -3.93 -16.76
C ALA A 192 -4.23 -3.61 -18.13
N LEU A 193 -3.31 -4.44 -18.64
CA LEU A 193 -2.73 -4.28 -19.98
C LEU A 193 -3.73 -4.53 -21.11
N THR A 194 -4.81 -5.26 -20.86
CA THR A 194 -5.88 -5.51 -21.84
C THR A 194 -6.99 -4.44 -21.80
N GLY A 195 -7.03 -3.59 -20.76
CA GLY A 195 -8.03 -2.54 -20.55
C GLY A 195 -7.73 -1.23 -21.31
N PRO A 196 -8.66 -0.23 -21.38
CA PRO A 196 -8.50 1.02 -22.15
C PRO A 196 -7.54 2.07 -21.57
N GLN A 197 -7.05 1.89 -20.35
CA GLN A 197 -6.51 2.97 -19.50
C GLN A 197 -4.99 3.22 -19.55
N SER A 198 -4.16 2.38 -20.18
CA SER A 198 -2.71 2.60 -20.18
C SER A 198 -2.20 3.32 -21.44
N ARG A 199 -1.59 4.47 -21.26
CA ARG A 199 -1.02 5.31 -22.33
C ARG A 199 0.26 4.69 -22.96
N HIS A 200 0.98 3.85 -22.21
CA HIS A 200 2.25 3.24 -22.60
C HIS A 200 2.23 1.70 -22.62
N ARG A 201 1.08 1.12 -22.91
CA ARG A 201 0.82 -0.32 -22.86
C ARG A 201 1.85 -1.21 -23.58
N PRO A 202 2.29 -0.92 -24.81
CA PRO A 202 3.21 -1.84 -25.49
C PRO A 202 4.54 -1.97 -24.76
N ALA A 203 5.10 -0.85 -24.27
CA ALA A 203 6.36 -0.86 -23.51
C ALA A 203 6.22 -1.57 -22.16
N GLU A 204 5.14 -1.27 -21.42
CA GLU A 204 4.86 -1.94 -20.14
C GLU A 204 4.61 -3.44 -20.32
N ALA A 205 3.84 -3.82 -21.34
CA ALA A 205 3.56 -5.21 -21.66
C ALA A 205 4.84 -5.96 -22.07
N GLY A 206 5.70 -5.34 -22.88
CA GLY A 206 6.99 -5.90 -23.28
C GLY A 206 7.91 -6.15 -22.09
N LEU A 207 8.05 -5.16 -21.21
CA LEU A 207 8.89 -5.30 -19.99
C LEU A 207 8.32 -6.33 -19.02
N LEU A 208 6.99 -6.39 -18.87
CA LEU A 208 6.34 -7.42 -18.04
C LEU A 208 6.56 -8.83 -18.62
N ALA A 209 6.43 -8.97 -19.94
CA ALA A 209 6.68 -10.24 -20.62
C ALA A 209 8.15 -10.68 -20.47
N VAL A 210 9.11 -9.74 -20.58
CA VAL A 210 10.53 -9.99 -20.32
C VAL A 210 10.75 -10.43 -18.86
N HIS A 211 10.13 -9.77 -17.89
CA HIS A 211 10.22 -10.18 -16.49
C HIS A 211 9.72 -11.62 -16.30
N VAL A 212 8.51 -11.93 -16.78
CA VAL A 212 7.90 -13.26 -16.62
C VAL A 212 8.76 -14.32 -17.29
N ALA A 213 9.23 -14.07 -18.51
CA ALA A 213 10.09 -15.02 -19.23
C ALA A 213 11.44 -15.24 -18.51
N ALA A 214 12.07 -14.15 -18.06
CA ALA A 214 13.36 -14.23 -17.35
C ALA A 214 13.20 -14.92 -15.98
N TYR A 215 12.16 -14.55 -15.21
CA TYR A 215 11.89 -15.11 -13.89
C TYR A 215 11.57 -16.62 -13.97
N LEU A 216 10.59 -16.99 -14.79
CA LEU A 216 10.22 -18.40 -14.95
C LEU A 216 11.32 -19.19 -15.65
N GLY A 217 11.95 -18.63 -16.69
CA GLY A 217 13.07 -19.24 -17.40
C GLY A 217 14.22 -19.55 -16.47
N ALA A 218 14.68 -18.58 -15.67
CA ALA A 218 15.76 -18.81 -14.70
C ALA A 218 15.40 -19.92 -13.71
N ILE A 219 14.17 -19.91 -13.16
CA ILE A 219 13.74 -20.88 -12.17
C ILE A 219 13.66 -22.29 -12.75
N PHE A 220 13.00 -22.50 -13.88
CA PHE A 220 12.80 -23.82 -14.47
C PHE A 220 14.04 -24.36 -15.20
N LEU A 221 15.01 -23.50 -15.59
CA LEU A 221 16.30 -23.95 -16.12
C LEU A 221 17.24 -24.47 -15.01
N VAL A 222 17.12 -23.96 -13.79
CA VAL A 222 18.01 -24.32 -12.68
C VAL A 222 17.40 -25.35 -11.76
N LEU A 223 16.09 -25.29 -11.49
CA LEU A 223 15.42 -26.10 -10.48
C LEU A 223 14.61 -27.25 -11.09
N SER A 224 14.61 -28.39 -10.41
CA SER A 224 13.64 -29.44 -10.69
C SER A 224 12.19 -28.94 -10.47
N PRO A 225 11.18 -29.50 -11.15
CA PRO A 225 9.81 -28.96 -11.13
C PRO A 225 9.25 -28.74 -9.72
N VAL A 226 9.48 -29.68 -8.80
CA VAL A 226 8.98 -29.57 -7.41
C VAL A 226 9.66 -28.41 -6.69
N ARG A 227 10.99 -28.27 -6.80
CA ARG A 227 11.72 -27.16 -6.19
C ARG A 227 11.35 -25.81 -6.81
N ALA A 228 11.14 -25.77 -8.13
CA ALA A 228 10.68 -24.60 -8.85
C ALA A 228 9.33 -24.12 -8.33
N LEU A 229 8.34 -24.99 -8.22
CA LEU A 229 7.03 -24.65 -7.71
C LEU A 229 7.06 -24.17 -6.26
N LEU A 230 7.85 -24.82 -5.40
CA LEU A 230 8.02 -24.43 -4.00
C LEU A 230 8.76 -23.09 -3.88
N PHE A 231 9.79 -22.87 -4.71
CA PHE A 231 10.48 -21.57 -4.77
C PHE A 231 9.51 -20.44 -5.11
N ILE A 232 8.71 -20.61 -6.18
CA ILE A 232 7.71 -19.61 -6.60
C ILE A 232 6.68 -19.41 -5.49
N ALA A 233 6.16 -20.48 -4.90
CA ALA A 233 5.14 -20.40 -3.84
C ALA A 233 5.67 -19.62 -2.61
N VAL A 234 6.90 -19.92 -2.17
CA VAL A 234 7.52 -19.23 -1.02
C VAL A 234 7.83 -17.77 -1.38
N GLN A 235 8.47 -17.53 -2.53
CA GLN A 235 8.88 -16.18 -2.91
C GLN A 235 7.66 -15.26 -3.15
N GLN A 236 6.67 -15.71 -3.91
CA GLN A 236 5.48 -14.93 -4.21
C GLN A 236 4.55 -14.82 -3.00
N GLY A 237 4.44 -15.88 -2.21
CA GLY A 237 3.65 -15.87 -0.99
C GLY A 237 4.20 -14.87 0.04
N LEU A 238 5.50 -14.90 0.31
CA LEU A 238 6.13 -13.99 1.25
C LEU A 238 6.20 -12.55 0.72
N PHE A 239 6.37 -12.36 -0.59
CA PHE A 239 6.27 -11.03 -1.22
C PHE A 239 4.89 -10.42 -1.01
N GLY A 240 3.81 -11.18 -1.30
CA GLY A 240 2.43 -10.73 -1.08
C GLY A 240 2.12 -10.47 0.40
N LEU A 241 2.52 -11.38 1.28
CA LEU A 241 2.38 -11.21 2.73
C LEU A 241 3.08 -9.94 3.22
N TYR A 242 4.33 -9.72 2.80
CA TYR A 242 5.10 -8.55 3.23
C TYR A 242 4.48 -7.25 2.71
N LEU A 243 4.11 -7.17 1.43
CA LEU A 243 3.41 -5.99 0.90
C LEU A 243 2.11 -5.72 1.65
N GLY A 244 1.25 -6.72 1.78
CA GLY A 244 -0.03 -6.57 2.48
C GLY A 244 0.16 -6.15 3.95
N CYS A 245 1.16 -6.73 4.62
CA CYS A 245 1.52 -6.34 5.98
C CYS A 245 2.10 -4.92 6.08
N SER A 246 2.60 -4.35 5.00
CA SER A 246 3.13 -2.97 5.02
C SER A 246 2.02 -1.91 4.85
N PHE A 247 0.93 -2.24 4.16
CA PHE A 247 -0.15 -1.27 3.86
C PHE A 247 -1.38 -1.42 4.78
N ALA A 248 -1.72 -2.65 5.16
CA ALA A 248 -2.95 -2.92 5.90
C ALA A 248 -3.05 -2.21 7.28
N PRO A 249 -2.00 -2.16 8.11
CA PRO A 249 -2.10 -1.58 9.44
C PRO A 249 -2.40 -0.08 9.43
N ASN A 250 -2.21 0.59 8.31
CA ASN A 250 -2.30 2.05 8.19
C ASN A 250 -3.73 2.54 7.91
N HIS A 251 -4.55 1.72 7.25
CA HIS A 251 -5.92 2.09 6.84
C HIS A 251 -6.99 1.16 7.37
N LYS A 252 -6.68 -0.14 7.53
CA LYS A 252 -7.70 -1.11 7.96
C LYS A 252 -8.05 -0.92 9.43
N GLY A 253 -9.36 -0.83 9.72
CA GLY A 253 -9.86 -0.46 11.06
C GLY A 253 -9.87 1.04 11.35
N MET A 254 -9.52 1.90 10.37
CA MET A 254 -9.83 3.33 10.38
C MET A 254 -11.25 3.56 9.84
N PRO A 255 -11.86 4.74 10.10
CA PRO A 255 -13.20 5.04 9.64
C PRO A 255 -13.38 4.80 8.14
N MET A 256 -14.47 4.14 7.79
CA MET A 256 -14.97 4.04 6.42
C MET A 256 -15.87 5.24 6.15
N LEU A 257 -15.69 5.86 4.99
CA LEU A 257 -16.50 6.99 4.54
C LEU A 257 -17.56 6.51 3.55
N ASP A 258 -18.78 6.98 3.70
CA ASP A 258 -19.84 6.71 2.75
C ASP A 258 -19.54 7.31 1.37
N ALA A 259 -20.14 6.76 0.31
CA ALA A 259 -19.92 7.21 -1.07
C ALA A 259 -20.21 8.72 -1.27
N GLY A 260 -21.14 9.30 -0.50
CA GLY A 260 -21.51 10.72 -0.53
C GLY A 260 -20.75 11.63 0.43
N ALA A 261 -19.79 11.11 1.21
CA ALA A 261 -19.09 11.88 2.23
C ALA A 261 -18.30 13.07 1.63
N ARG A 262 -18.53 14.26 2.17
CA ARG A 262 -17.87 15.52 1.77
C ARG A 262 -17.02 16.03 2.91
N LEU A 263 -15.77 15.57 2.97
CA LEU A 263 -14.76 16.10 3.87
C LEU A 263 -13.74 16.91 3.05
N ASP A 264 -13.20 17.98 3.65
CA ASP A 264 -12.04 18.64 3.07
C ASP A 264 -10.83 17.70 3.06
N PHE A 265 -9.80 18.06 2.29
CA PHE A 265 -8.64 17.22 2.09
C PHE A 265 -7.93 16.86 3.41
N LEU A 266 -7.66 17.85 4.27
CA LEU A 266 -6.93 17.64 5.53
C LEU A 266 -7.66 16.66 6.45
N HIS A 267 -8.95 16.92 6.72
CA HIS A 267 -9.76 16.07 7.58
C HIS A 267 -9.86 14.64 7.03
N ARG A 268 -10.06 14.49 5.73
CA ARG A 268 -10.13 13.17 5.07
C ARG A 268 -8.86 12.37 5.29
N GLN A 269 -7.69 12.95 4.97
CA GLN A 269 -6.42 12.23 5.07
C GLN A 269 -6.08 11.84 6.51
N VAL A 270 -6.32 12.74 7.48
CA VAL A 270 -6.04 12.47 8.90
C VAL A 270 -7.00 11.43 9.47
N LEU A 271 -8.30 11.53 9.15
CA LEU A 271 -9.33 10.65 9.71
C LEU A 271 -9.20 9.19 9.22
N THR A 272 -8.81 9.00 7.96
CA THR A 272 -8.80 7.66 7.34
C THR A 272 -7.44 6.98 7.39
N SER A 273 -6.44 7.62 8.00
CA SER A 273 -5.08 7.12 8.10
C SER A 273 -4.64 6.98 9.55
N ARG A 274 -3.74 6.02 9.79
CA ARG A 274 -3.13 5.78 11.10
C ARG A 274 -1.64 5.58 10.95
N ASN A 275 -0.86 6.21 11.82
CA ASN A 275 0.57 5.95 11.93
C ASN A 275 0.86 4.71 12.78
N VAL A 276 1.91 3.98 12.40
CA VAL A 276 2.44 2.88 13.20
C VAL A 276 3.69 3.35 13.91
N ARG A 277 3.64 3.39 15.24
CA ARG A 277 4.80 3.78 16.06
C ARG A 277 5.93 2.77 15.93
N GLY A 278 7.13 3.27 15.75
CA GLY A 278 8.33 2.44 15.67
C GLY A 278 9.61 3.28 15.55
N GLY A 279 10.72 2.62 15.26
CA GLY A 279 12.02 3.22 15.04
C GLY A 279 12.56 2.94 13.65
N ILE A 280 13.87 3.05 13.48
CA ILE A 280 14.56 2.89 12.18
C ILE A 280 14.25 1.53 11.52
N LEU A 281 14.13 0.46 12.31
CA LEU A 281 13.78 -0.87 11.78
C LEU A 281 12.34 -0.89 11.24
N THR A 282 11.40 -0.22 11.91
CA THR A 282 10.02 -0.09 11.43
C THR A 282 9.97 0.76 10.16
N ASP A 283 10.70 1.87 10.12
CA ASP A 283 10.81 2.75 8.95
C ASP A 283 11.36 1.98 7.74
N PHE A 284 12.35 1.10 7.95
CA PHE A 284 12.89 0.24 6.90
C PHE A 284 11.90 -0.86 6.49
N ALA A 285 11.35 -1.58 7.45
CA ALA A 285 10.46 -2.71 7.20
C ALA A 285 9.14 -2.28 6.53
N LEU A 286 8.58 -1.14 6.91
CA LEU A 286 7.35 -0.61 6.32
C LEU A 286 7.61 0.41 5.19
N GLY A 287 8.86 0.58 4.75
CA GLY A 287 9.19 1.50 3.66
C GLY A 287 8.86 2.97 3.95
N GLY A 288 8.81 3.39 5.23
CA GLY A 288 8.40 4.72 5.66
C GLY A 288 6.88 4.92 5.72
N LEU A 289 6.09 3.93 5.30
CA LEU A 289 4.63 4.00 5.31
C LEU A 289 4.02 3.93 6.72
N ASN A 290 4.84 3.65 7.74
CA ASN A 290 4.45 3.82 9.13
C ASN A 290 4.14 5.29 9.49
N TYR A 291 4.51 6.26 8.66
CA TYR A 291 4.10 7.67 8.72
C TYR A 291 2.99 7.95 7.69
N GLN A 292 1.89 7.22 7.80
CA GLN A 292 0.85 7.21 6.76
C GLN A 292 0.11 8.54 6.66
N ILE A 293 -0.14 9.21 7.78
CA ILE A 293 -0.81 10.52 7.80
C ILE A 293 0.04 11.55 7.06
N GLU A 294 1.34 11.61 7.33
CA GLU A 294 2.31 12.47 6.68
C GLU A 294 2.40 12.19 5.19
N HIS A 295 2.44 10.90 4.84
CA HIS A 295 2.51 10.45 3.46
C HIS A 295 1.23 10.82 2.67
N HIS A 296 0.05 10.64 3.25
CA HIS A 296 -1.21 11.00 2.61
C HIS A 296 -1.39 12.52 2.46
N LEU A 297 -0.94 13.30 3.43
CA LEU A 297 -0.98 14.77 3.36
C LEU A 297 0.04 15.34 2.37
N PHE A 298 1.22 14.72 2.26
CA PHE A 298 2.33 15.17 1.42
C PHE A 298 2.96 14.01 0.65
N PRO A 299 2.25 13.43 -0.34
CA PRO A 299 2.72 12.22 -1.02
C PRO A 299 4.09 12.39 -1.71
N SER A 300 4.40 13.61 -2.18
CA SER A 300 5.68 13.92 -2.83
C SER A 300 6.82 14.20 -1.84
N MET A 301 6.57 14.19 -0.53
CA MET A 301 7.61 14.36 0.49
C MET A 301 8.57 13.17 0.45
N PRO A 302 9.89 13.37 0.30
CA PRO A 302 10.86 12.28 0.32
C PRO A 302 10.76 11.45 1.60
N ARG A 303 10.78 10.13 1.47
CA ARG A 303 10.64 9.16 2.58
C ARG A 303 11.42 9.53 3.86
N PRO A 304 12.72 9.90 3.82
CA PRO A 304 13.46 10.24 5.05
C PRO A 304 12.96 11.51 5.74
N ASN A 305 12.14 12.33 5.07
CA ASN A 305 11.57 13.53 5.66
C ASN A 305 10.23 13.26 6.38
N LEU A 306 9.55 12.14 6.11
CA LEU A 306 8.28 11.78 6.75
C LEU A 306 8.42 11.75 8.29
N ARG A 307 9.43 11.04 8.79
CA ARG A 307 9.73 11.01 10.24
C ARG A 307 9.97 12.39 10.83
N ARG A 308 10.62 13.28 10.06
CA ARG A 308 10.92 14.66 10.50
C ARG A 308 9.70 15.57 10.47
N SER A 309 8.72 15.29 9.61
CA SER A 309 7.47 16.04 9.51
C SER A 309 6.45 15.66 10.58
N GLN A 310 6.53 14.45 11.12
CA GLN A 310 5.58 13.91 12.10
C GLN A 310 5.34 14.83 13.31
N PRO A 311 6.35 15.40 14.01
CA PRO A 311 6.08 16.29 15.15
C PRO A 311 5.38 17.59 14.73
N ILE A 312 5.63 18.11 13.54
CA ILE A 312 4.97 19.33 13.02
C ILE A 312 3.50 19.03 12.73
N ILE A 313 3.24 17.92 12.01
CA ILE A 313 1.88 17.55 11.60
C ILE A 313 1.05 17.14 12.82
N SER A 314 1.59 16.32 13.72
CA SER A 314 0.88 15.93 14.94
C SER A 314 0.61 17.11 15.88
N GLY A 315 1.55 18.07 15.98
CA GLY A 315 1.38 19.32 16.72
C GLY A 315 0.27 20.18 16.12
N PHE A 316 0.26 20.34 14.80
CA PHE A 316 -0.80 21.05 14.07
C PHE A 316 -2.17 20.41 14.26
N CYS A 317 -2.25 19.09 14.14
CA CYS A 317 -3.51 18.35 14.36
C CYS A 317 -4.04 18.53 15.79
N ARG A 318 -3.17 18.45 16.79
CA ARG A 318 -3.56 18.69 18.19
C ARG A 318 -4.12 20.10 18.42
N GLN A 319 -3.47 21.12 17.87
CA GLN A 319 -3.95 22.52 17.98
C GLN A 319 -5.32 22.74 17.33
N ARG A 320 -5.66 21.93 16.34
CA ARG A 320 -6.92 22.00 15.58
C ARG A 320 -7.94 20.94 16.00
N GLN A 321 -7.64 20.17 17.04
CA GLN A 321 -8.50 19.07 17.52
C GLN A 321 -8.80 18.02 16.44
N LEU A 322 -7.89 17.83 15.48
CA LEU A 322 -8.01 16.79 14.45
C LEU A 322 -7.60 15.43 15.05
N PRO A 323 -8.30 14.34 14.71
CA PRO A 323 -8.11 13.02 15.31
C PRO A 323 -6.86 12.32 14.75
N TYR A 324 -5.68 12.79 15.11
CA TYR A 324 -4.40 12.20 14.70
C TYR A 324 -4.19 10.85 15.39
N SER A 325 -4.26 9.76 14.64
CA SER A 325 -4.24 8.39 15.13
C SER A 325 -2.86 7.73 15.05
N GLU A 326 -2.38 7.19 16.16
CA GLU A 326 -1.14 6.41 16.22
C GLU A 326 -1.35 5.14 17.05
N ALA A 327 -0.79 4.02 16.61
CA ALA A 327 -0.81 2.78 17.36
C ALA A 327 0.53 2.03 17.25
N SER A 328 0.78 1.06 18.14
CA SER A 328 1.85 0.09 17.91
C SER A 328 1.51 -0.82 16.71
N LEU A 329 2.49 -1.48 16.13
CA LEU A 329 2.24 -2.42 15.03
C LEU A 329 1.21 -3.50 15.45
N ALA A 330 1.40 -4.12 16.60
CA ALA A 330 0.45 -5.10 17.13
C ALA A 330 -0.95 -4.50 17.37
N GLY A 331 -1.02 -3.28 17.94
CA GLY A 331 -2.27 -2.56 18.15
C GLY A 331 -2.99 -2.22 16.85
N SER A 332 -2.25 -1.85 15.78
CA SER A 332 -2.80 -1.58 14.47
C SER A 332 -3.42 -2.83 13.85
N TYR A 333 -2.74 -3.98 13.94
CA TYR A 333 -3.31 -5.24 13.47
C TYR A 333 -4.50 -5.70 14.32
N ALA A 334 -4.45 -5.55 15.65
CA ALA A 334 -5.59 -5.86 16.49
C ALA A 334 -6.84 -5.06 16.10
N GLN A 335 -6.69 -3.77 15.79
CA GLN A 335 -7.78 -2.93 15.30
C GLN A 335 -8.27 -3.36 13.90
N ALA A 336 -7.34 -3.66 12.97
CA ALA A 336 -7.69 -4.13 11.63
C ALA A 336 -8.47 -5.46 11.69
N LEU A 337 -7.98 -6.44 12.46
CA LEU A 337 -8.64 -7.74 12.61
C LEU A 337 -9.99 -7.62 13.35
N SER A 338 -10.08 -6.75 14.36
CA SER A 338 -11.35 -6.47 15.05
C SER A 338 -12.39 -5.89 14.08
N HIS A 339 -11.99 -4.93 13.25
CA HIS A 339 -12.84 -4.36 12.20
C HIS A 339 -13.30 -5.44 11.21
N LEU A 340 -12.37 -6.24 10.66
CA LEU A 340 -12.72 -7.32 9.75
C LEU A 340 -13.65 -8.36 10.38
N ASN A 341 -13.48 -8.68 11.67
CA ASN A 341 -14.38 -9.56 12.38
C ASN A 341 -15.77 -8.94 12.56
N ALA A 342 -15.86 -7.67 12.90
CA ALA A 342 -17.12 -6.95 13.02
C ALA A 342 -17.89 -6.90 11.69
N VAL A 343 -17.21 -6.57 10.59
CA VAL A 343 -17.77 -6.63 9.23
C VAL A 343 -18.22 -8.05 8.89
N GLY A 344 -17.43 -9.08 9.20
CA GLY A 344 -17.77 -10.49 8.96
C GLY A 344 -19.03 -10.94 9.71
N GLN A 345 -19.41 -10.29 10.81
CA GLN A 345 -20.66 -10.59 11.51
C GLN A 345 -21.89 -10.33 10.63
N ALA A 346 -21.86 -9.35 9.73
CA ALA A 346 -22.95 -9.10 8.79
C ALA A 346 -23.15 -10.27 7.82
N ALA A 347 -22.07 -10.95 7.41
CA ALA A 347 -22.16 -12.18 6.61
C ALA A 347 -22.63 -13.41 7.40
N ARG A 348 -22.61 -13.37 8.73
CA ARG A 348 -23.12 -14.46 9.62
C ARG A 348 -24.64 -14.39 9.80
N ARG A 349 -25.23 -13.20 9.71
CA ARG A 349 -26.68 -13.03 9.82
C ARG A 349 -27.33 -13.58 8.54
N GLU A 350 -28.44 -14.29 8.70
CA GLU A 350 -29.22 -14.71 7.51
C GLU A 350 -29.68 -13.49 6.74
N PRO A 351 -29.69 -13.53 5.38
CA PRO A 351 -30.32 -12.49 4.60
C PRO A 351 -31.77 -12.35 5.07
N ALA A 352 -32.20 -11.15 5.32
CA ALA A 352 -33.63 -10.89 5.48
C ALA A 352 -34.35 -11.47 4.24
N ARG A 353 -35.31 -12.39 4.48
CA ARG A 353 -36.08 -13.05 3.43
C ARG A 353 -36.92 -12.04 2.66
#